data_e856892ad027c7de581b9ba3a456f397
#
_entry.id   e856892ad027c7de581b9ba3a456f397
#
_cell.length_a   1.000
_cell.length_b   1.000
_cell.length_c   1.000
_cell.angle_alpha   90.00
_cell.angle_beta   90.00
_cell.angle_gamma   90.00
#
_symmetry.space_group_name_H-M   'P 1'
#
loop_
_entity.id
_entity.type
_entity.pdbx_description
1 polymer ?
#
loop_
_entity_poly.entity_id
_entity_poly.type
_entity_poly.pdbx_seq_one_letter_code
_entity_poly.pdbx_strand_id
1 'polypeptide(L)'
;MSFSSFQLPASHPLALYGWDTDWEAEFAPYAEQGLLPGRVVRVDRGLCDVVTPAGVIRADTEFVVPRDPMKVVCTGDWVAVDPEGDDPRYVRTLLPRRTAFVRSTSSKRSEGQVLATNIDYVVICVSLALELDLGRIERFLALAMSCSSGEALLHKSALSWESGAQPLVVLTKADLVPDAATLGHLVQDVEKTAPGVPVLPVSSSAGEGLDVLAAVLSGGTSVLLGQSGAGKSTLANVLIGEDVMDVRAARDVDGKGRHTTTTRNLLALPGGGVLIDTPGLRGVGLWDAETGVGQVFSEIEELAADCRFHDCAHEAEPGCAVLAALDSGVLPERRLASYRKLLRENQRIVAKTDARVRAEIRRDWKRKGAEGRAAMDAKRGRWH
;
A
#
# COMPACT_ATOMS: atom_id res chain seq x y z
N MET A 1 20.24 -15.85 -10.84
CA MET A 1 19.15 -15.14 -11.53
C MET A 1 19.70 -13.78 -11.92
N SER A 2 19.82 -13.52 -13.22
CA SER A 2 20.44 -12.29 -13.74
C SER A 2 19.48 -11.14 -13.57
N PHE A 3 19.83 -10.17 -12.73
CA PHE A 3 19.19 -8.87 -12.74
C PHE A 3 19.53 -8.21 -14.08
N SER A 4 18.54 -8.09 -14.94
CA SER A 4 18.63 -7.30 -16.15
C SER A 4 18.77 -5.85 -15.72
N SER A 5 19.98 -5.32 -15.84
CA SER A 5 20.24 -3.89 -15.68
C SER A 5 19.51 -3.14 -16.78
N PHE A 6 18.36 -2.54 -16.46
CA PHE A 6 17.69 -1.58 -17.31
C PHE A 6 18.61 -0.37 -17.46
N GLN A 7 19.35 -0.32 -18.57
CA GLN A 7 20.01 0.90 -19.00
C GLN A 7 18.93 1.82 -19.61
N LEU A 8 18.51 2.80 -18.82
CA LEU A 8 17.72 3.92 -19.32
C LEU A 8 18.52 4.66 -20.41
N PRO A 9 17.89 5.14 -21.48
CA PRO A 9 18.53 6.08 -22.38
C PRO A 9 18.97 7.31 -21.57
N ALA A 10 20.26 7.57 -21.54
CA ALA A 10 20.94 8.53 -20.65
C ALA A 10 20.58 10.02 -20.89
N SER A 11 19.43 10.33 -21.49
CA SER A 11 19.15 11.68 -21.98
C SER A 11 17.75 12.26 -21.72
N HIS A 12 16.77 11.48 -21.24
CA HIS A 12 15.44 12.08 -21.04
C HIS A 12 15.36 12.84 -19.70
N PRO A 13 14.98 14.13 -19.66
CA PRO A 13 14.95 14.93 -18.43
C PRO A 13 14.08 14.37 -17.31
N LEU A 14 13.04 13.59 -17.66
CA LEU A 14 12.14 12.95 -16.71
C LEU A 14 12.61 11.56 -16.23
N ALA A 15 13.77 11.08 -16.68
CA ALA A 15 14.29 9.76 -16.24
C ALA A 15 14.49 9.68 -14.73
N LEU A 16 14.91 10.78 -14.08
CA LEU A 16 15.01 10.87 -12.61
C LEU A 16 13.65 10.69 -11.90
N TYR A 17 12.56 10.95 -12.61
CA TYR A 17 11.19 10.81 -12.12
C TYR A 17 10.55 9.49 -12.55
N GLY A 18 11.32 8.54 -13.10
CA GLY A 18 10.85 7.21 -13.49
C GLY A 18 10.24 7.16 -14.90
N TRP A 19 10.60 8.09 -15.81
CA TRP A 19 10.27 7.98 -17.22
C TRP A 19 11.10 6.88 -17.87
N ASP A 20 10.45 5.94 -18.52
CA ASP A 20 11.04 4.81 -19.21
C ASP A 20 10.53 4.67 -20.66
N THR A 21 11.01 3.66 -21.37
CA THR A 21 10.62 3.38 -22.75
C THR A 21 9.15 3.04 -22.92
N ASP A 22 8.54 2.45 -21.89
CA ASP A 22 7.12 2.10 -21.93
C ASP A 22 6.26 3.36 -21.80
N TRP A 23 6.65 4.30 -20.91
CA TRP A 23 6.01 5.61 -20.81
C TRP A 23 6.19 6.43 -22.09
N GLU A 24 7.34 6.32 -22.75
CA GLU A 24 7.57 6.97 -24.05
C GLU A 24 6.63 6.43 -25.12
N ALA A 25 6.44 5.10 -25.17
CA ALA A 25 5.50 4.47 -26.09
C ALA A 25 4.04 4.86 -25.80
N GLU A 26 3.64 4.85 -24.54
CA GLU A 26 2.29 5.27 -24.10
C GLU A 26 2.02 6.76 -24.41
N PHE A 27 3.04 7.59 -24.36
CA PHE A 27 2.92 9.03 -24.60
C PHE A 27 2.95 9.38 -26.10
N ALA A 28 3.48 8.53 -26.98
CA ALA A 28 3.68 8.84 -28.39
C ALA A 28 2.45 9.46 -29.11
N PRO A 29 1.19 9.00 -28.92
CA PRO A 29 0.02 9.61 -29.54
C PRO A 29 -0.25 11.06 -29.12
N TYR A 30 0.20 11.45 -27.93
CA TYR A 30 0.05 12.79 -27.39
C TYR A 30 1.18 13.72 -27.83
N ALA A 31 2.39 13.17 -28.03
CA ALA A 31 3.50 13.89 -28.63
C ALA A 31 3.18 14.34 -30.07
N GLU A 32 2.49 13.50 -30.86
CA GLU A 32 2.02 13.85 -32.21
C GLU A 32 1.00 15.02 -32.20
N GLN A 33 0.31 15.23 -31.08
CA GLN A 33 -0.61 16.36 -30.87
C GLN A 33 0.12 17.61 -30.36
N GLY A 34 1.44 17.56 -30.17
CA GLY A 34 2.25 18.67 -29.66
C GLY A 34 2.17 18.86 -28.14
N LEU A 35 1.63 17.89 -27.38
CA LEU A 35 1.57 17.96 -25.93
C LEU A 35 2.92 17.60 -25.31
N LEU A 36 3.17 18.05 -24.06
CA LEU A 36 4.36 17.72 -23.29
C LEU A 36 4.05 16.63 -22.25
N PRO A 37 4.98 15.67 -22.05
CA PRO A 37 4.89 14.72 -20.96
C PRO A 37 5.20 15.41 -19.63
N GLY A 38 4.52 14.97 -18.58
CA GLY A 38 4.80 15.48 -17.26
C GLY A 38 4.41 14.51 -16.16
N ARG A 39 5.08 14.61 -15.00
CA ARG A 39 4.75 13.85 -13.81
C ARG A 39 4.17 14.77 -12.73
N VAL A 40 3.01 14.41 -12.20
CA VAL A 40 2.36 15.17 -11.13
C VAL A 40 3.14 14.98 -9.83
N VAL A 41 3.76 16.05 -9.34
CA VAL A 41 4.55 16.04 -8.10
C VAL A 41 3.76 16.51 -6.89
N ARG A 42 2.68 17.27 -7.10
CA ARG A 42 1.82 17.79 -6.05
C ARG A 42 0.41 18.09 -6.59
N VAL A 43 -0.60 17.87 -5.78
CA VAL A 43 -2.01 18.21 -6.11
C VAL A 43 -2.59 19.12 -5.03
N ASP A 44 -3.28 20.19 -5.43
CA ASP A 44 -3.89 21.15 -4.55
C ASP A 44 -5.18 21.77 -5.19
N ARG A 45 -6.34 21.39 -4.69
CA ARG A 45 -7.68 21.98 -5.01
C ARG A 45 -7.95 22.29 -6.49
N GLY A 46 -7.78 21.27 -7.36
CA GLY A 46 -8.05 21.43 -8.81
C GLY A 46 -6.83 21.90 -9.61
N LEU A 47 -5.74 22.24 -8.94
CA LEU A 47 -4.45 22.55 -9.54
C LEU A 47 -3.41 21.48 -9.17
N CYS A 48 -2.41 21.30 -10.02
CA CYS A 48 -1.28 20.43 -9.71
C CYS A 48 0.04 21.05 -10.18
N ASP A 49 1.12 20.71 -9.47
CA ASP A 49 2.47 20.97 -9.93
C ASP A 49 2.93 19.77 -10.74
N VAL A 50 3.44 20.01 -11.93
CA VAL A 50 3.86 18.98 -12.89
C VAL A 50 5.30 19.23 -13.29
N VAL A 51 6.15 18.21 -13.10
CA VAL A 51 7.52 18.23 -13.65
C VAL A 51 7.45 17.84 -15.11
N THR A 52 7.96 18.69 -15.98
CA THR A 52 8.09 18.48 -17.43
C THR A 52 9.54 18.50 -17.87
N PRO A 53 9.89 18.12 -19.12
CA PRO A 53 11.26 18.29 -19.63
C PRO A 53 11.78 19.73 -19.55
N ALA A 54 10.90 20.72 -19.54
CA ALA A 54 11.24 22.15 -19.46
C ALA A 54 11.28 22.70 -18.01
N GLY A 55 11.00 21.87 -17.00
CA GLY A 55 10.93 22.26 -15.59
C GLY A 55 9.55 22.07 -14.97
N VAL A 56 9.36 22.59 -13.77
CA VAL A 56 8.10 22.49 -13.03
C VAL A 56 7.13 23.57 -13.52
N ILE A 57 5.91 23.16 -13.82
CA ILE A 57 4.81 24.06 -14.22
C ILE A 57 3.62 23.89 -13.28
N ARG A 58 2.80 24.92 -13.15
CA ARG A 58 1.47 24.84 -12.54
C ARG A 58 0.44 24.49 -13.61
N ALA A 59 -0.42 23.49 -13.34
CA ALA A 59 -1.42 23.06 -14.29
C ALA A 59 -2.80 22.92 -13.64
N ASP A 60 -3.84 23.28 -14.40
CA ASP A 60 -5.25 23.12 -14.04
C ASP A 60 -5.73 21.74 -14.51
N THR A 61 -6.55 21.10 -13.70
CA THR A 61 -7.10 19.77 -13.96
C THR A 61 -8.53 19.79 -14.49
N GLU A 62 -9.06 20.96 -14.90
CA GLU A 62 -10.46 21.14 -15.31
C GLU A 62 -10.88 20.18 -16.43
N PHE A 63 -10.02 19.92 -17.41
CA PHE A 63 -10.31 19.01 -18.53
C PHE A 63 -10.27 17.53 -18.18
N VAL A 64 -9.74 17.18 -17.01
CA VAL A 64 -9.56 15.78 -16.55
C VAL A 64 -10.30 15.50 -15.23
N VAL A 65 -11.38 16.28 -14.94
CA VAL A 65 -12.26 16.02 -13.79
C VAL A 65 -13.20 14.86 -14.11
N PRO A 66 -12.94 13.66 -13.57
CA PRO A 66 -13.78 12.51 -13.85
C PRO A 66 -15.02 12.47 -12.94
N ARG A 67 -16.06 11.77 -13.40
CA ARG A 67 -17.19 11.38 -12.55
C ARG A 67 -16.81 10.33 -11.51
N ASP A 68 -15.74 9.58 -11.77
CA ASP A 68 -15.22 8.51 -10.92
C ASP A 68 -14.12 9.05 -10.01
N PRO A 69 -14.31 9.03 -8.67
CA PRO A 69 -13.31 9.48 -7.71
C PRO A 69 -11.96 8.76 -7.82
N MET A 70 -11.94 7.55 -8.40
CA MET A 70 -10.71 6.78 -8.62
C MET A 70 -9.84 7.32 -9.77
N LYS A 71 -10.41 8.15 -10.64
CA LYS A 71 -9.73 8.75 -11.78
C LYS A 71 -9.31 10.21 -11.55
N VAL A 72 -9.48 10.73 -10.35
CA VAL A 72 -9.01 12.08 -9.99
C VAL A 72 -7.48 12.14 -10.08
N VAL A 73 -6.96 13.25 -10.59
CA VAL A 73 -5.51 13.51 -10.66
C VAL A 73 -4.87 13.33 -9.29
N CYS A 74 -3.80 12.57 -9.23
CA CYS A 74 -3.10 12.23 -8.01
C CYS A 74 -1.58 12.41 -8.15
N THR A 75 -0.90 12.59 -7.03
CA THR A 75 0.58 12.62 -6.99
C THR A 75 1.12 11.27 -7.51
N GLY A 76 2.06 11.36 -8.46
CA GLY A 76 2.64 10.21 -9.17
C GLY A 76 2.02 9.93 -10.55
N ASP A 77 0.90 10.57 -10.92
CA ASP A 77 0.32 10.41 -12.25
C ASP A 77 1.24 10.95 -13.34
N TRP A 78 1.27 10.24 -14.47
CA TRP A 78 1.81 10.73 -15.71
C TRP A 78 0.69 11.41 -16.51
N VAL A 79 1.00 12.57 -17.08
CA VAL A 79 0.02 13.44 -17.75
C VAL A 79 0.58 14.00 -19.04
N ALA A 80 -0.34 14.32 -19.97
CA ALA A 80 -0.04 15.17 -21.10
C ALA A 80 -0.56 16.58 -20.82
N VAL A 81 0.32 17.59 -20.95
CA VAL A 81 0.02 19.00 -20.65
C VAL A 81 0.26 19.89 -21.86
N ASP A 82 -0.39 21.04 -21.89
CA ASP A 82 -0.16 22.05 -22.93
C ASP A 82 1.31 22.50 -22.94
N PRO A 83 1.93 22.60 -24.13
CA PRO A 83 3.34 23.04 -24.26
C PRO A 83 3.52 24.53 -23.95
N GLU A 84 2.52 25.34 -24.30
CA GLU A 84 2.51 26.80 -24.19
C GLU A 84 1.16 27.25 -23.63
N GLY A 85 1.09 28.48 -23.10
CA GLY A 85 -0.14 29.06 -22.57
C GLY A 85 0.13 29.93 -21.33
N ASP A 86 -0.94 30.56 -20.84
CA ASP A 86 -0.93 31.29 -19.58
C ASP A 86 -0.75 30.36 -18.38
N ASP A 87 -0.29 30.90 -17.28
CA ASP A 87 -0.19 30.16 -16.01
C ASP A 87 -1.53 30.30 -15.22
N PRO A 88 -2.21 29.20 -14.86
CA PRO A 88 -1.84 27.79 -15.01
C PRO A 88 -2.08 27.23 -16.43
N ARG A 89 -1.21 26.28 -16.84
CA ARG A 89 -1.45 25.47 -18.06
C ARG A 89 -2.53 24.43 -17.79
N TYR A 90 -2.90 23.62 -18.80
CA TYR A 90 -3.93 22.61 -18.63
C TYR A 90 -3.38 21.19 -18.74
N VAL A 91 -3.81 20.32 -17.82
CA VAL A 91 -3.70 18.87 -17.99
C VAL A 91 -4.76 18.43 -18.99
N ARG A 92 -4.34 17.88 -20.15
CA ARG A 92 -5.24 17.43 -21.22
C ARG A 92 -5.70 16.01 -21.02
N THR A 93 -4.81 15.14 -20.52
CA THR A 93 -5.15 13.75 -20.26
C THR A 93 -4.24 13.14 -19.19
N LEU A 94 -4.74 12.07 -18.56
CA LEU A 94 -3.98 11.20 -17.70
C LEU A 94 -3.54 9.97 -18.51
N LEU A 95 -2.27 9.57 -18.39
CA LEU A 95 -1.82 8.30 -18.91
C LEU A 95 -2.36 7.15 -18.03
N PRO A 96 -2.46 5.93 -18.58
CA PRO A 96 -2.86 4.75 -17.80
C PRO A 96 -1.96 4.57 -16.58
N ARG A 97 -2.56 4.27 -15.43
CA ARG A 97 -1.81 3.99 -14.19
C ARG A 97 -1.32 2.56 -14.18
N ARG A 98 -0.04 2.33 -13.93
CA ARG A 98 0.51 0.98 -13.70
C ARG A 98 0.11 0.45 -12.33
N THR A 99 0.16 1.30 -11.30
CA THR A 99 -0.22 0.95 -9.93
C THR A 99 -0.95 2.10 -9.26
N ALA A 100 -1.78 1.79 -8.26
CA ALA A 100 -2.46 2.79 -7.44
C ALA A 100 -2.57 2.33 -5.98
N PHE A 101 -2.17 3.18 -5.06
CA PHE A 101 -2.39 2.97 -3.64
C PHE A 101 -3.71 3.61 -3.22
N VAL A 102 -4.66 2.76 -2.83
CA VAL A 102 -6.02 3.18 -2.50
C VAL A 102 -6.30 2.93 -1.02
N ARG A 103 -6.97 3.87 -0.37
CA ARG A 103 -7.48 3.67 0.98
C ARG A 103 -8.99 3.80 1.04
N SER A 104 -9.61 3.17 2.03
CA SER A 104 -10.97 3.46 2.42
C SER A 104 -11.07 4.84 3.07
N THR A 105 -12.00 5.69 2.61
CA THR A 105 -12.31 6.93 3.30
C THR A 105 -13.14 6.63 4.57
N SER A 106 -12.94 7.43 5.62
CA SER A 106 -13.75 7.35 6.85
C SER A 106 -15.17 7.92 6.68
N SER A 107 -15.55 8.33 5.48
CA SER A 107 -16.87 8.87 5.19
C SER A 107 -17.96 7.79 5.27
N LYS A 108 -19.22 8.19 5.48
CA LYS A 108 -20.38 7.27 5.51
C LYS A 108 -20.55 6.46 4.21
N ARG A 109 -19.98 6.92 3.08
CA ARG A 109 -20.02 6.25 1.77
C ARG A 109 -18.82 5.35 1.50
N SER A 110 -17.78 5.34 2.36
CA SER A 110 -16.58 4.49 2.22
C SER A 110 -16.10 4.34 0.77
N GLU A 111 -15.99 5.46 0.06
CA GLU A 111 -15.45 5.48 -1.31
C GLU A 111 -13.94 5.26 -1.24
N GLY A 112 -13.36 4.58 -2.23
CA GLY A 112 -11.92 4.47 -2.38
C GLY A 112 -11.32 5.87 -2.65
N GLN A 113 -10.21 6.19 -2.02
CA GLN A 113 -9.44 7.38 -2.31
C GLN A 113 -8.05 6.98 -2.78
N VAL A 114 -7.70 7.34 -4.00
CA VAL A 114 -6.34 7.18 -4.50
C VAL A 114 -5.42 8.11 -3.73
N LEU A 115 -4.34 7.58 -3.22
CA LEU A 115 -3.37 8.31 -2.41
C LEU A 115 -2.09 8.61 -3.17
N ALA A 116 -1.64 7.67 -3.99
CA ALA A 116 -0.47 7.77 -4.83
C ALA A 116 -0.59 6.80 -6.01
N THR A 117 0.12 7.06 -7.10
CA THR A 117 0.03 6.27 -8.34
C THR A 117 1.41 5.97 -8.90
N ASN A 118 1.47 4.97 -9.75
CA ASN A 118 2.69 4.54 -10.44
C ASN A 118 3.83 4.26 -9.44
N ILE A 119 3.48 3.46 -8.42
CA ILE A 119 4.35 3.07 -7.30
C ILE A 119 5.03 1.76 -7.66
N ASP A 120 6.35 1.69 -7.50
CA ASP A 120 7.15 0.48 -7.68
C ASP A 120 7.43 -0.21 -6.34
N TYR A 121 7.61 0.58 -5.25
CA TYR A 121 7.93 0.05 -3.93
C TYR A 121 7.02 0.59 -2.83
N VAL A 122 6.48 -0.30 -1.99
CA VAL A 122 5.81 0.05 -0.73
C VAL A 122 6.73 -0.30 0.44
N VAL A 123 7.38 0.71 0.99
CA VAL A 123 8.32 0.56 2.10
C VAL A 123 7.58 0.56 3.43
N ILE A 124 7.47 -0.60 4.06
CA ILE A 124 6.79 -0.80 5.34
C ILE A 124 7.77 -0.56 6.47
N CYS A 125 7.71 0.61 7.10
CA CYS A 125 8.59 0.99 8.21
C CYS A 125 8.05 0.44 9.53
N VAL A 126 8.87 -0.36 10.21
CA VAL A 126 8.60 -0.99 11.51
C VAL A 126 9.69 -0.58 12.49
N SER A 127 9.31 0.07 13.60
CA SER A 127 10.27 0.55 14.60
C SER A 127 10.68 -0.55 15.57
N LEU A 128 11.98 -0.79 15.70
CA LEU A 128 12.56 -1.69 16.70
C LEU A 128 12.69 -1.06 18.11
N ALA A 129 12.25 0.19 18.30
CA ALA A 129 12.10 0.78 19.62
C ALA A 129 10.90 0.22 20.43
N LEU A 130 10.05 -0.58 19.82
CA LEU A 130 8.86 -1.21 20.39
C LEU A 130 8.88 -2.71 20.04
N GLU A 131 8.14 -3.49 20.82
CA GLU A 131 7.90 -4.89 20.53
C GLU A 131 7.26 -5.07 19.13
N LEU A 132 7.71 -6.09 18.40
CA LEU A 132 7.21 -6.39 17.05
C LEU A 132 5.75 -6.86 17.09
N ASP A 133 4.89 -6.12 16.42
CA ASP A 133 3.51 -6.50 16.16
C ASP A 133 3.41 -7.15 14.76
N LEU A 134 3.61 -8.47 14.71
CA LEU A 134 3.57 -9.24 13.46
C LEU A 134 2.21 -9.12 12.75
N GLY A 135 1.10 -9.08 13.50
CA GLY A 135 -0.23 -8.90 12.91
C GLY A 135 -0.42 -7.54 12.23
N ARG A 136 0.31 -6.53 12.67
CA ARG A 136 0.34 -5.23 12.02
C ARG A 136 1.20 -5.23 10.76
N ILE A 137 2.31 -5.95 10.78
CA ILE A 137 3.15 -6.15 9.59
C ILE A 137 2.33 -6.87 8.51
N GLU A 138 1.63 -7.96 8.86
CA GLU A 138 0.72 -8.68 7.96
C GLU A 138 -0.34 -7.76 7.35
N ARG A 139 -0.90 -6.85 8.13
CA ARG A 139 -1.86 -5.87 7.64
C ARG A 139 -1.24 -4.88 6.64
N PHE A 140 -0.04 -4.36 6.92
CA PHE A 140 0.64 -3.46 5.99
C PHE A 140 1.07 -4.17 4.71
N LEU A 141 1.46 -5.45 4.80
CA LEU A 141 1.73 -6.29 3.65
C LEU A 141 0.48 -6.49 2.79
N ALA A 142 -0.67 -6.82 3.39
CA ALA A 142 -1.93 -6.96 2.67
C ALA A 142 -2.32 -5.66 1.94
N LEU A 143 -2.10 -4.51 2.56
CA LEU A 143 -2.29 -3.20 1.91
C LEU A 143 -1.32 -2.96 0.75
N ALA A 144 -0.05 -3.31 0.93
CA ALA A 144 0.98 -3.14 -0.09
C ALA A 144 0.71 -4.05 -1.31
N MET A 145 0.36 -5.31 -1.06
CA MET A 145 0.06 -6.29 -2.10
C MET A 145 -1.28 -6.03 -2.80
N SER A 146 -2.15 -5.20 -2.23
CA SER A 146 -3.38 -4.72 -2.87
C SER A 146 -3.15 -3.54 -3.83
N CYS A 147 -1.91 -3.04 -3.95
CA CYS A 147 -1.54 -2.04 -4.95
C CYS A 147 -1.45 -2.71 -6.32
N SER A 148 -2.59 -2.84 -6.99
CA SER A 148 -2.72 -3.48 -8.30
C SER A 148 -2.52 -2.50 -9.44
N SER A 149 -2.22 -3.02 -10.64
CA SER A 149 -2.24 -2.28 -11.89
C SER A 149 -3.62 -1.69 -12.18
N GLY A 150 -3.66 -0.52 -12.83
CA GLY A 150 -4.91 0.19 -13.14
C GLY A 150 -5.91 -0.61 -13.99
N GLU A 151 -5.47 -1.57 -14.80
CA GLU A 151 -6.33 -2.48 -15.55
C GLU A 151 -6.93 -3.60 -14.69
N ALA A 152 -6.25 -4.04 -13.62
CA ALA A 152 -6.80 -5.00 -12.67
C ALA A 152 -7.98 -4.43 -11.85
N LEU A 153 -8.14 -3.11 -11.80
CA LEU A 153 -9.35 -2.46 -11.27
C LEU A 153 -10.55 -2.64 -12.21
N LEU A 154 -10.34 -2.95 -13.50
CA LEU A 154 -11.38 -3.13 -14.50
C LEU A 154 -11.57 -4.59 -14.93
N HIS A 155 -10.55 -5.44 -14.82
CA HIS A 155 -10.60 -6.86 -15.19
C HIS A 155 -9.91 -7.73 -14.15
N LYS A 156 -10.69 -8.60 -13.50
CA LYS A 156 -10.25 -9.60 -12.50
C LYS A 156 -9.42 -10.76 -13.08
N SER A 157 -8.50 -10.49 -13.98
CA SER A 157 -7.66 -11.55 -14.58
C SER A 157 -6.25 -11.07 -14.85
N ALA A 158 -5.37 -11.19 -13.86
CA ALA A 158 -3.95 -11.41 -14.14
C ALA A 158 -3.25 -11.96 -12.88
N LEU A 159 -2.95 -13.23 -12.93
CA LEU A 159 -2.00 -13.91 -12.08
C LEU A 159 -0.59 -13.54 -12.53
N SER A 160 -0.05 -12.40 -12.10
CA SER A 160 1.39 -12.20 -12.20
C SER A 160 1.86 -11.22 -11.12
N TRP A 161 2.89 -11.61 -10.42
CA TRP A 161 3.66 -10.79 -9.50
C TRP A 161 4.35 -9.58 -10.19
N GLU A 162 4.26 -9.49 -11.50
CA GLU A 162 4.96 -8.53 -12.34
C GLU A 162 4.22 -7.18 -12.49
N SER A 163 2.96 -7.07 -12.05
CA SER A 163 2.13 -5.88 -12.30
C SER A 163 1.74 -5.06 -11.07
N GLY A 164 2.26 -5.38 -9.88
CA GLY A 164 1.97 -4.69 -8.62
C GLY A 164 3.18 -4.00 -7.99
N ALA A 165 2.93 -3.08 -7.05
CA ALA A 165 4.00 -2.50 -6.25
C ALA A 165 4.62 -3.55 -5.32
N GLN A 166 5.96 -3.58 -5.26
CA GLN A 166 6.71 -4.55 -4.46
C GLN A 166 6.77 -4.09 -2.99
N PRO A 167 6.35 -4.92 -2.02
CA PRO A 167 6.53 -4.63 -0.61
C PRO A 167 7.98 -4.82 -0.19
N LEU A 168 8.45 -3.94 0.69
CA LEU A 168 9.75 -4.01 1.34
C LEU A 168 9.56 -3.68 2.83
N VAL A 169 9.97 -4.56 3.73
CA VAL A 169 9.91 -4.29 5.17
C VAL A 169 11.23 -3.68 5.63
N VAL A 170 11.16 -2.49 6.22
CA VAL A 170 12.32 -1.78 6.77
C VAL A 170 12.18 -1.71 8.29
N LEU A 171 13.05 -2.42 8.99
CA LEU A 171 13.16 -2.41 10.45
C LEU A 171 14.00 -1.20 10.87
N THR A 172 13.32 -0.12 11.24
CA THR A 172 13.97 1.15 11.60
C THR A 172 14.49 1.15 13.03
N LYS A 173 15.44 2.03 13.32
CA LYS A 173 16.10 2.17 14.64
C LYS A 173 16.81 0.89 15.07
N ALA A 174 17.48 0.23 14.14
CA ALA A 174 18.25 -0.99 14.40
C ALA A 174 19.36 -0.78 15.46
N ASP A 175 19.85 0.46 15.59
CA ASP A 175 20.79 0.89 16.63
C ASP A 175 20.29 0.71 18.08
N LEU A 176 18.99 0.57 18.29
CA LEU A 176 18.40 0.33 19.62
C LEU A 176 18.41 -1.15 20.02
N VAL A 177 18.73 -2.07 19.11
CA VAL A 177 18.81 -3.50 19.40
C VAL A 177 20.19 -3.80 20.01
N PRO A 178 20.26 -4.51 21.16
CA PRO A 178 21.50 -4.60 21.95
C PRO A 178 22.62 -5.35 21.25
N ASP A 179 22.30 -6.30 20.37
CA ASP A 179 23.31 -7.14 19.69
C ASP A 179 22.81 -7.69 18.34
N ALA A 180 23.76 -8.14 17.52
CA ALA A 180 23.48 -8.64 16.18
C ALA A 180 22.69 -9.96 16.17
N ALA A 181 22.81 -10.80 17.19
CA ALA A 181 22.07 -12.05 17.27
C ALA A 181 20.59 -11.79 17.51
N THR A 182 20.26 -10.88 18.43
CA THR A 182 18.90 -10.42 18.68
C THR A 182 18.30 -9.78 17.43
N LEU A 183 19.05 -8.91 16.74
CA LEU A 183 18.62 -8.31 15.48
C LEU A 183 18.33 -9.38 14.43
N GLY A 184 19.21 -10.37 14.30
CA GLY A 184 19.02 -11.49 13.38
C GLY A 184 17.75 -12.29 13.65
N HIS A 185 17.40 -12.55 14.91
CA HIS A 185 16.15 -13.22 15.28
C HIS A 185 14.92 -12.38 14.89
N LEU A 186 14.96 -11.07 15.14
CA LEU A 186 13.84 -10.16 14.78
C LEU A 186 13.64 -10.13 13.26
N VAL A 187 14.71 -10.09 12.47
CA VAL A 187 14.67 -10.19 11.01
C VAL A 187 14.01 -11.51 10.58
N GLN A 188 14.47 -12.65 11.12
CA GLN A 188 13.93 -13.96 10.80
C GLN A 188 12.44 -14.10 11.13
N ASP A 189 11.97 -13.53 12.25
CA ASP A 189 10.55 -13.59 12.64
C ASP A 189 9.67 -12.79 11.66
N VAL A 190 10.18 -11.68 11.14
CA VAL A 190 9.51 -10.92 10.09
C VAL A 190 9.55 -11.65 8.76
N GLU A 191 10.67 -12.24 8.36
CA GLU A 191 10.79 -13.04 7.13
C GLU A 191 9.85 -14.24 7.11
N LYS A 192 9.69 -14.95 8.26
CA LYS A 192 8.70 -16.03 8.40
C LYS A 192 7.26 -15.53 8.26
N THR A 193 6.99 -14.29 8.64
CA THR A 193 5.67 -13.67 8.55
C THR A 193 5.37 -13.16 7.14
N ALA A 194 6.41 -12.81 6.39
CA ALA A 194 6.36 -12.23 5.05
C ALA A 194 7.24 -13.02 4.06
N PRO A 195 6.92 -14.28 3.74
CA PRO A 195 7.73 -15.08 2.84
C PRO A 195 7.93 -14.39 1.48
N GLY A 196 9.18 -14.31 1.02
CA GLY A 196 9.54 -13.70 -0.25
C GLY A 196 9.58 -12.16 -0.25
N VAL A 197 9.25 -11.50 0.86
CA VAL A 197 9.39 -10.04 1.00
C VAL A 197 10.76 -9.72 1.62
N PRO A 198 11.57 -8.85 0.99
CA PRO A 198 12.84 -8.43 1.57
C PRO A 198 12.64 -7.70 2.91
N VAL A 199 13.51 -7.98 3.87
CA VAL A 199 13.53 -7.36 5.20
C VAL A 199 14.89 -6.70 5.41
N LEU A 200 14.92 -5.37 5.59
CA LEU A 200 16.15 -4.60 5.77
C LEU A 200 16.16 -3.90 7.12
N PRO A 201 17.09 -4.22 8.02
CA PRO A 201 17.33 -3.41 9.21
C PRO A 201 18.09 -2.14 8.82
N VAL A 202 17.64 -0.99 9.34
CA VAL A 202 18.28 0.31 9.10
C VAL A 202 18.34 1.15 10.36
N SER A 203 19.38 1.96 10.47
CA SER A 203 19.49 3.03 11.46
C SER A 203 19.75 4.36 10.77
N SER A 204 18.77 5.26 10.83
CA SER A 204 18.93 6.61 10.31
C SER A 204 19.92 7.46 11.16
N SER A 205 20.10 7.12 12.44
CA SER A 205 21.03 7.80 13.36
C SER A 205 22.46 7.37 13.18
N ALA A 206 22.69 6.06 12.94
CA ALA A 206 24.01 5.50 12.72
C ALA A 206 24.44 5.47 11.24
N GLY A 207 23.51 5.69 10.32
CA GLY A 207 23.76 5.60 8.88
C GLY A 207 23.81 4.17 8.34
N GLU A 208 23.44 3.16 9.14
CA GLU A 208 23.55 1.76 8.80
C GLU A 208 22.40 1.29 7.90
N GLY A 209 22.69 0.53 6.85
CA GLY A 209 21.74 -0.07 5.92
C GLY A 209 21.05 0.91 4.97
N LEU A 210 21.40 2.20 5.04
CA LEU A 210 20.78 3.24 4.20
C LEU A 210 21.25 3.17 2.74
N ASP A 211 22.50 2.81 2.52
CA ASP A 211 23.09 2.61 1.20
C ASP A 211 22.42 1.46 0.44
N VAL A 212 22.17 0.34 1.15
CA VAL A 212 21.44 -0.80 0.59
C VAL A 212 20.00 -0.42 0.27
N LEU A 213 19.33 0.29 1.19
CA LEU A 213 17.97 0.76 0.97
C LEU A 213 17.90 1.73 -0.22
N ALA A 214 18.81 2.70 -0.29
CA ALA A 214 18.87 3.65 -1.40
C ALA A 214 19.11 2.95 -2.74
N ALA A 215 19.97 1.92 -2.78
CA ALA A 215 20.22 1.12 -3.97
C ALA A 215 18.97 0.33 -4.43
N VAL A 216 18.22 -0.24 -3.48
CA VAL A 216 16.95 -0.96 -3.78
C VAL A 216 15.91 -0.01 -4.37
N LEU A 217 15.81 1.22 -3.84
CA LEU A 217 14.80 2.20 -4.26
C LEU A 217 15.22 3.00 -5.50
N SER A 218 16.46 2.85 -5.96
CA SER A 218 17.00 3.59 -7.11
C SER A 218 16.20 3.33 -8.38
N GLY A 219 15.84 4.39 -9.08
CA GLY A 219 15.10 4.35 -10.34
C GLY A 219 13.60 4.10 -10.22
N GLY A 220 13.10 3.72 -9.02
CA GLY A 220 11.67 3.45 -8.80
C GLY A 220 10.94 4.54 -8.03
N THR A 221 9.63 4.41 -7.97
CA THR A 221 8.73 5.26 -7.18
C THR A 221 8.38 4.55 -5.87
N SER A 222 8.69 5.18 -4.75
CA SER A 222 8.50 4.60 -3.42
C SER A 222 7.47 5.35 -2.60
N VAL A 223 6.73 4.62 -1.74
CA VAL A 223 5.89 5.20 -0.69
C VAL A 223 6.27 4.61 0.67
N LEU A 224 6.21 5.43 1.74
CA LEU A 224 6.48 4.96 3.09
C LEU A 224 5.17 4.65 3.82
N LEU A 225 5.04 3.44 4.31
CA LEU A 225 3.92 2.96 5.11
C LEU A 225 4.39 2.60 6.51
N GLY A 226 3.59 2.81 7.55
CA GLY A 226 3.96 2.47 8.93
C GLY A 226 3.30 3.39 9.95
N GLN A 227 3.41 3.00 11.23
CA GLN A 227 2.85 3.77 12.35
C GLN A 227 3.45 5.17 12.51
N SER A 228 2.76 5.98 13.32
CA SER A 228 3.37 7.19 13.89
C SER A 228 4.55 6.79 14.77
N GLY A 229 5.68 7.49 14.62
CA GLY A 229 6.91 7.17 15.36
C GLY A 229 7.72 6.01 14.78
N ALA A 230 7.29 5.38 13.67
CA ALA A 230 8.08 4.35 12.99
C ALA A 230 9.32 4.90 12.25
N GLY A 231 9.65 6.18 12.39
CA GLY A 231 10.86 6.76 11.80
C GLY A 231 10.72 7.15 10.32
N LYS A 232 9.51 7.12 9.72
CA LYS A 232 9.30 7.42 8.29
C LYS A 232 9.85 8.77 7.85
N SER A 233 9.50 9.87 8.55
CA SER A 233 9.96 11.21 8.20
C SER A 233 11.48 11.36 8.35
N THR A 234 12.05 10.77 9.39
CA THR A 234 13.52 10.75 9.58
C THR A 234 14.19 9.97 8.46
N LEU A 235 13.67 8.79 8.11
CA LEU A 235 14.18 7.95 7.03
C LEU A 235 14.08 8.69 5.68
N ALA A 236 12.94 9.34 5.40
CA ALA A 236 12.74 10.12 4.19
C ALA A 236 13.76 11.27 4.08
N ASN A 237 13.93 12.07 5.14
CA ASN A 237 14.89 13.17 5.16
C ASN A 237 16.32 12.69 4.89
N VAL A 238 16.71 11.57 5.50
CA VAL A 238 18.05 10.99 5.27
C VAL A 238 18.21 10.50 3.83
N LEU A 239 17.19 9.84 3.26
CA LEU A 239 17.23 9.37 1.87
C LEU A 239 17.25 10.53 0.85
N ILE A 240 16.54 11.63 1.15
CA ILE A 240 16.51 12.84 0.31
C ILE A 240 17.80 13.66 0.47
N GLY A 241 18.47 13.56 1.64
CA GLY A 241 19.64 14.36 1.99
C GLY A 241 19.32 15.77 2.49
N GLU A 242 18.04 16.08 2.75
CA GLU A 242 17.55 17.37 3.19
C GLU A 242 16.43 17.23 4.22
N ASP A 243 16.28 18.19 5.13
CA ASP A 243 15.20 18.24 6.13
C ASP A 243 13.89 18.79 5.52
N VAL A 244 13.31 18.05 4.59
CA VAL A 244 12.07 18.45 3.90
C VAL A 244 10.81 18.04 4.67
N MET A 245 10.90 16.98 5.48
CA MET A 245 9.76 16.43 6.22
C MET A 245 9.81 16.80 7.70
N ASP A 246 8.68 17.26 8.25
CA ASP A 246 8.56 17.54 9.68
C ASP A 246 8.75 16.27 10.53
N VAL A 247 9.88 16.19 11.23
CA VAL A 247 10.15 15.14 12.21
C VAL A 247 9.48 15.50 13.53
N ARG A 248 8.27 14.97 13.78
CA ARG A 248 7.62 15.12 15.08
C ARG A 248 8.09 14.04 16.03
N ALA A 249 8.62 14.45 17.19
CA ALA A 249 8.85 13.56 18.30
C ALA A 249 7.54 12.83 18.68
N ALA A 250 7.63 11.55 19.05
CA ALA A 250 6.49 10.66 19.35
C ALA A 250 5.71 11.06 20.65
N ARG A 251 5.72 12.33 21.02
CA ARG A 251 5.03 12.86 22.20
C ARG A 251 4.08 13.96 21.79
N ASP A 252 2.80 13.58 21.60
CA ASP A 252 1.71 14.42 22.06
C ASP A 252 0.41 13.61 22.02
N VAL A 253 -0.03 13.23 23.21
CA VAL A 253 -1.28 12.52 23.54
C VAL A 253 -2.41 13.57 23.72
N ASP A 254 -2.37 14.71 23.08
CA ASP A 254 -3.44 15.68 23.17
C ASP A 254 -3.96 16.10 21.80
N GLY A 255 -5.19 15.64 21.53
CA GLY A 255 -5.92 15.78 20.28
C GLY A 255 -6.44 17.19 20.00
N LYS A 256 -5.59 18.20 19.92
CA LYS A 256 -5.92 19.51 19.33
C LYS A 256 -4.68 20.14 18.70
N GLY A 257 -4.27 19.65 17.56
CA GLY A 257 -3.17 20.20 16.78
C GLY A 257 -3.62 20.59 15.38
N ARG A 258 -3.57 21.87 15.14
CA ARG A 258 -3.68 22.62 13.87
C ARG A 258 -3.34 21.82 12.63
N HIS A 259 -4.11 22.09 11.57
CA HIS A 259 -3.97 21.73 10.16
C HIS A 259 -2.54 21.41 9.74
N THR A 260 -2.20 20.14 9.79
CA THR A 260 -1.00 19.63 9.12
C THR A 260 -1.29 19.57 7.64
N THR A 261 -0.41 20.10 6.84
CA THR A 261 -0.38 20.04 5.38
C THR A 261 -0.80 18.65 4.89
N THR A 262 -1.97 18.53 4.30
CA THR A 262 -2.50 17.28 3.72
C THR A 262 -1.98 17.05 2.31
N THR A 263 -1.08 17.91 1.84
CA THR A 263 -0.52 17.89 0.50
C THR A 263 0.54 16.80 0.40
N ARG A 264 0.42 15.95 -0.60
CA ARG A 264 1.39 14.90 -0.92
C ARG A 264 2.37 15.44 -1.92
N ASN A 265 3.66 15.24 -1.65
CA ASN A 265 4.72 15.67 -2.54
C ASN A 265 5.49 14.45 -3.05
N LEU A 266 5.85 14.49 -4.32
CA LEU A 266 6.78 13.56 -4.93
C LEU A 266 8.15 14.22 -4.95
N LEU A 267 9.12 13.59 -4.31
CA LEU A 267 10.47 14.13 -4.06
C LEU A 267 11.49 13.22 -4.73
N ALA A 268 12.41 13.81 -5.49
CA ALA A 268 13.49 13.07 -6.12
C ALA A 268 14.54 12.62 -5.09
N LEU A 269 15.05 11.40 -5.26
CA LEU A 269 16.15 10.87 -4.44
C LEU A 269 17.49 11.13 -5.13
N PRO A 270 18.55 11.55 -4.40
CA PRO A 270 19.88 11.81 -4.97
C PRO A 270 20.48 10.62 -5.71
N GLY A 271 20.18 9.41 -5.27
CA GLY A 271 20.60 8.14 -5.90
C GLY A 271 19.77 7.71 -7.10
N GLY A 272 18.80 8.52 -7.53
CA GLY A 272 17.79 8.18 -8.53
C GLY A 272 16.52 7.58 -7.93
N GLY A 273 15.41 7.70 -8.67
CA GLY A 273 14.08 7.35 -8.19
C GLY A 273 13.41 8.47 -7.40
N VAL A 274 12.18 8.22 -6.93
CA VAL A 274 11.36 9.22 -6.25
C VAL A 274 10.66 8.65 -5.03
N LEU A 275 10.43 9.50 -4.04
CA LEU A 275 9.67 9.19 -2.84
C LEU A 275 8.39 10.03 -2.80
N ILE A 276 7.23 9.40 -2.65
CA ILE A 276 5.96 10.10 -2.43
C ILE A 276 5.72 10.17 -0.92
N ASP A 277 5.74 11.41 -0.40
CA ASP A 277 5.29 11.66 0.98
C ASP A 277 3.78 11.52 1.06
N THR A 278 3.33 10.59 1.89
CA THR A 278 1.93 10.31 2.12
C THR A 278 1.54 10.63 3.58
N PRO A 279 1.37 11.92 3.93
CA PRO A 279 0.93 12.30 5.26
C PRO A 279 -0.44 11.67 5.55
N GLY A 280 -0.59 11.10 6.76
CA GLY A 280 -1.88 10.58 7.22
C GLY A 280 -2.18 9.10 6.88
N LEU A 281 -1.21 8.31 6.40
CA LEU A 281 -1.38 6.84 6.28
C LEU A 281 -1.43 6.11 7.64
N ARG A 282 -1.69 6.83 8.74
CA ARG A 282 -1.68 6.33 10.12
C ARG A 282 -2.79 5.32 10.44
N GLY A 283 -3.85 5.30 9.66
CA GLY A 283 -5.02 4.45 9.91
C GLY A 283 -5.65 3.99 8.59
N VAL A 284 -4.84 3.48 7.67
CA VAL A 284 -5.34 3.02 6.38
C VAL A 284 -6.20 1.79 6.60
N GLY A 285 -7.51 1.91 6.36
CA GLY A 285 -8.41 0.78 6.25
C GLY A 285 -8.09 0.00 4.97
N LEU A 286 -8.17 -1.32 5.08
CA LEU A 286 -8.08 -2.22 3.93
C LEU A 286 -9.22 -1.86 2.95
N TRP A 287 -8.90 -1.36 1.76
CA TRP A 287 -9.88 -1.15 0.70
C TRP A 287 -9.70 -2.24 -0.34
N ASP A 288 -10.74 -3.07 -0.53
CA ASP A 288 -10.74 -4.18 -1.50
C ASP A 288 -9.44 -5.02 -1.47
N ALA A 289 -8.96 -5.30 -0.25
CA ALA A 289 -7.66 -5.93 0.00
C ALA A 289 -7.77 -7.47 0.11
N GLU A 290 -8.83 -8.09 -0.44
CA GLU A 290 -9.03 -9.55 -0.38
C GLU A 290 -7.87 -10.29 -1.05
N THR A 291 -7.48 -9.84 -2.24
CA THR A 291 -6.33 -10.37 -2.97
C THR A 291 -5.03 -10.23 -2.18
N GLY A 292 -4.78 -9.07 -1.59
CA GLY A 292 -3.58 -8.83 -0.78
C GLY A 292 -3.57 -9.68 0.50
N VAL A 293 -4.73 -9.90 1.14
CA VAL A 293 -4.83 -10.80 2.28
C VAL A 293 -4.53 -12.23 1.85
N GLY A 294 -5.10 -12.71 0.74
CA GLY A 294 -4.80 -14.04 0.20
C GLY A 294 -3.31 -14.23 -0.13
N GLN A 295 -2.65 -13.23 -0.68
CA GLN A 295 -1.21 -13.29 -0.96
C GLN A 295 -0.35 -13.37 0.31
N VAL A 296 -0.67 -12.58 1.34
CA VAL A 296 0.06 -12.60 2.63
C VAL A 296 -0.12 -13.94 3.36
N PHE A 297 -1.26 -14.59 3.19
CA PHE A 297 -1.60 -15.84 3.85
C PHE A 297 -1.76 -16.97 2.82
N SER A 298 -0.89 -17.02 1.81
CA SER A 298 -0.95 -18.00 0.73
C SER A 298 -0.94 -19.44 1.24
N GLU A 299 -0.26 -19.73 2.34
CA GLU A 299 -0.26 -21.03 2.98
C GLU A 299 -1.65 -21.45 3.49
N ILE A 300 -2.49 -20.48 3.90
CA ILE A 300 -3.86 -20.76 4.33
C ILE A 300 -4.75 -20.97 3.11
N GLU A 301 -4.59 -20.18 2.05
CA GLU A 301 -5.32 -20.34 0.79
C GLU A 301 -5.01 -21.66 0.10
N GLU A 302 -3.74 -22.11 0.14
CA GLU A 302 -3.32 -23.44 -0.35
C GLU A 302 -4.00 -24.56 0.44
N LEU A 303 -3.99 -24.49 1.77
CA LEU A 303 -4.70 -25.46 2.62
C LEU A 303 -6.22 -25.41 2.41
N ALA A 304 -6.77 -24.24 2.16
CA ALA A 304 -8.23 -24.06 1.94
C ALA A 304 -8.70 -24.77 0.68
N ALA A 305 -7.85 -24.94 -0.34
CA ALA A 305 -8.18 -25.70 -1.55
C ALA A 305 -8.48 -27.18 -1.27
N ASP A 306 -7.91 -27.74 -0.19
CA ASP A 306 -8.12 -29.14 0.23
C ASP A 306 -9.29 -29.30 1.22
N CYS A 307 -10.02 -28.22 1.54
CA CYS A 307 -11.21 -28.33 2.39
C CYS A 307 -12.33 -29.11 1.71
N ARG A 308 -13.07 -29.91 2.50
CA ARG A 308 -14.23 -30.67 2.00
C ARG A 308 -15.30 -29.79 1.34
N PHE A 309 -15.47 -28.57 1.83
CA PHE A 309 -16.46 -27.60 1.33
C PHE A 309 -15.73 -26.40 0.72
N HIS A 310 -16.14 -26.01 -0.50
CA HIS A 310 -15.55 -24.89 -1.22
C HIS A 310 -15.83 -23.51 -0.57
N ASP A 311 -16.87 -23.43 0.25
CA ASP A 311 -17.29 -22.25 1.03
C ASP A 311 -16.92 -22.35 2.52
N CYS A 312 -15.89 -23.15 2.84
CA CYS A 312 -15.44 -23.38 4.20
C CYS A 312 -14.98 -22.07 4.86
N ALA A 313 -15.56 -21.73 6.00
CA ALA A 313 -15.15 -20.56 6.78
C ALA A 313 -14.00 -20.86 7.76
N HIS A 314 -13.54 -22.14 7.80
CA HIS A 314 -12.49 -22.65 8.69
C HIS A 314 -12.78 -22.42 10.18
N GLU A 315 -14.07 -22.37 10.59
CA GLU A 315 -14.47 -22.13 11.99
C GLU A 315 -14.69 -23.45 12.77
N ALA A 316 -15.47 -24.36 12.20
CA ALA A 316 -15.83 -25.65 12.84
C ALA A 316 -16.30 -26.72 11.84
N GLU A 317 -16.06 -26.52 10.57
CA GLU A 317 -16.55 -27.39 9.51
C GLU A 317 -15.84 -28.75 9.51
N PRO A 318 -16.58 -29.88 9.43
CA PRO A 318 -15.96 -31.18 9.38
C PRO A 318 -15.22 -31.43 8.06
N GLY A 319 -13.97 -31.88 8.16
CA GLY A 319 -13.10 -32.08 6.99
C GLY A 319 -12.46 -30.78 6.49
N CYS A 320 -12.30 -29.78 7.37
CA CYS A 320 -11.55 -28.57 7.09
C CYS A 320 -10.05 -28.84 7.17
N ALA A 321 -9.31 -28.67 6.06
CA ALA A 321 -7.87 -28.91 6.01
C ALA A 321 -7.09 -27.85 6.81
N VAL A 322 -7.58 -26.59 6.85
CA VAL A 322 -6.97 -25.52 7.63
C VAL A 322 -7.03 -25.82 9.14
N LEU A 323 -8.16 -26.32 9.65
CA LEU A 323 -8.27 -26.75 11.06
C LEU A 323 -7.42 -27.98 11.36
N ALA A 324 -7.33 -28.94 10.43
CA ALA A 324 -6.44 -30.09 10.58
C ALA A 324 -4.96 -29.67 10.64
N ALA A 325 -4.55 -28.68 9.84
CA ALA A 325 -3.19 -28.11 9.90
C ALA A 325 -2.93 -27.36 11.22
N LEU A 326 -3.96 -26.71 11.78
CA LEU A 326 -3.88 -26.09 13.12
C LEU A 326 -3.70 -27.15 14.21
N ASP A 327 -4.52 -28.21 14.20
CA ASP A 327 -4.50 -29.28 15.19
C ASP A 327 -3.17 -30.07 15.15
N SER A 328 -2.56 -30.21 13.97
CA SER A 328 -1.25 -30.85 13.79
C SER A 328 -0.06 -29.93 14.10
N GLY A 329 -0.30 -28.63 14.36
CA GLY A 329 0.74 -27.64 14.62
C GLY A 329 1.51 -27.14 13.38
N VAL A 330 1.09 -27.55 12.17
CA VAL A 330 1.67 -27.07 10.90
C VAL A 330 1.33 -25.60 10.67
N LEU A 331 0.10 -25.19 10.99
CA LEU A 331 -0.34 -23.79 10.93
C LEU A 331 -0.40 -23.21 12.34
N PRO A 332 0.33 -22.12 12.65
CA PRO A 332 0.24 -21.44 13.95
C PRO A 332 -1.13 -20.79 14.17
N GLU A 333 -1.70 -20.93 15.37
CA GLU A 333 -2.99 -20.33 15.73
C GLU A 333 -3.03 -18.82 15.49
N ARG A 334 -1.94 -18.12 15.80
CA ARG A 334 -1.77 -16.69 15.57
C ARG A 334 -2.01 -16.32 14.08
N ARG A 335 -1.50 -17.13 13.15
CA ARG A 335 -1.64 -16.88 11.69
C ARG A 335 -3.09 -16.96 11.26
N LEU A 336 -3.80 -18.02 11.65
CA LEU A 336 -5.23 -18.18 11.34
C LEU A 336 -6.08 -17.08 11.99
N ALA A 337 -5.77 -16.69 13.23
CA ALA A 337 -6.46 -15.60 13.91
C ALA A 337 -6.28 -14.25 13.19
N SER A 338 -5.05 -13.95 12.72
CA SER A 338 -4.73 -12.74 11.96
C SER A 338 -5.44 -12.73 10.60
N TYR A 339 -5.38 -13.82 9.85
CA TYR A 339 -6.09 -14.01 8.57
C TYR A 339 -7.58 -13.71 8.71
N ARG A 340 -8.26 -14.38 9.64
CA ARG A 340 -9.70 -14.17 9.91
C ARG A 340 -10.02 -12.74 10.33
N LYS A 341 -9.13 -12.10 11.09
CA LYS A 341 -9.31 -10.70 11.51
C LYS A 341 -9.28 -9.77 10.31
N LEU A 342 -8.30 -9.94 9.41
CA LEU A 342 -8.14 -9.08 8.24
C LEU A 342 -9.26 -9.31 7.22
N LEU A 343 -9.69 -10.54 6.98
CA LEU A 343 -10.86 -10.83 6.13
C LEU A 343 -12.12 -10.16 6.66
N ARG A 344 -12.40 -10.27 7.98
CA ARG A 344 -13.55 -9.61 8.58
C ARG A 344 -13.47 -8.08 8.49
N GLU A 345 -12.29 -7.52 8.61
CA GLU A 345 -12.09 -6.06 8.43
C GLU A 345 -12.40 -5.66 6.99
N ASN A 346 -11.85 -6.39 6.01
CA ASN A 346 -12.10 -6.14 4.59
C ASN A 346 -13.60 -6.23 4.26
N GLN A 347 -14.27 -7.31 4.66
CA GLN A 347 -15.71 -7.49 4.47
C GLN A 347 -16.55 -6.35 5.06
N ARG A 348 -16.18 -5.84 6.25
CA ARG A 348 -16.87 -4.70 6.87
C ARG A 348 -16.71 -3.41 6.05
N ILE A 349 -15.57 -3.22 5.41
CA ILE A 349 -15.31 -2.06 4.57
C ILE A 349 -16.10 -2.18 3.27
N VAL A 350 -16.01 -3.31 2.59
CA VAL A 350 -16.78 -3.59 1.35
C VAL A 350 -18.28 -3.49 1.61
N ALA A 351 -18.78 -3.99 2.75
CA ALA A 351 -20.20 -3.89 3.11
C ALA A 351 -20.72 -2.44 3.28
N LYS A 352 -19.84 -1.46 3.47
CA LYS A 352 -20.27 -0.05 3.53
C LYS A 352 -20.65 0.49 2.15
N THR A 353 -20.05 -0.02 1.09
CA THR A 353 -20.27 0.40 -0.30
C THR A 353 -21.20 -0.55 -1.06
N ASP A 354 -21.10 -1.87 -0.79
CA ASP A 354 -21.90 -2.89 -1.46
C ASP A 354 -23.12 -3.30 -0.65
N ALA A 355 -24.31 -3.03 -1.20
CA ALA A 355 -25.59 -3.38 -0.59
C ALA A 355 -25.81 -4.91 -0.52
N ARG A 356 -25.24 -5.70 -1.45
CA ARG A 356 -25.36 -7.17 -1.47
C ARG A 356 -24.55 -7.76 -0.31
N VAL A 357 -23.27 -7.37 -0.19
CA VAL A 357 -22.39 -7.78 0.91
C VAL A 357 -22.99 -7.39 2.27
N ARG A 358 -23.56 -6.18 2.37
CA ARG A 358 -24.27 -5.72 3.57
C ARG A 358 -25.48 -6.59 3.92
N ALA A 359 -26.27 -7.00 2.91
CA ALA A 359 -27.42 -7.89 3.11
C ALA A 359 -27.00 -9.30 3.53
N GLU A 360 -25.89 -9.78 3.00
CA GLU A 360 -25.30 -11.09 3.31
C GLU A 360 -24.78 -11.13 4.75
N ILE A 361 -23.98 -10.19 5.17
CA ILE A 361 -23.52 -10.04 6.56
C ILE A 361 -24.72 -9.99 7.53
N ARG A 362 -25.78 -9.26 7.16
CA ARG A 362 -26.99 -9.16 7.99
C ARG A 362 -27.73 -10.49 8.10
N ARG A 363 -27.76 -11.28 7.02
CA ARG A 363 -28.35 -12.64 7.03
C ARG A 363 -27.56 -13.59 7.93
N ASP A 364 -26.25 -13.54 7.81
CA ASP A 364 -25.32 -14.35 8.60
C ASP A 364 -25.42 -14.02 10.10
N TRP A 365 -25.48 -12.76 10.44
CA TRP A 365 -25.72 -12.30 11.81
C TRP A 365 -27.04 -12.81 12.39
N LYS A 366 -28.12 -12.79 11.60
CA LYS A 366 -29.43 -13.32 12.02
C LYS A 366 -29.38 -14.83 12.23
N ARG A 367 -28.68 -15.58 11.34
CA ARG A 367 -28.49 -17.02 11.46
C ARG A 367 -27.72 -17.37 12.73
N LYS A 368 -26.51 -16.84 12.91
CA LYS A 368 -25.68 -17.06 14.10
C LYS A 368 -26.40 -16.66 15.39
N GLY A 369 -27.17 -15.57 15.37
CA GLY A 369 -28.00 -15.17 16.51
C GLY A 369 -29.17 -16.12 16.80
N ALA A 370 -29.76 -16.77 15.79
CA ALA A 370 -30.80 -17.79 15.98
C ALA A 370 -30.21 -19.10 16.54
N GLU A 371 -29.05 -19.53 16.02
CA GLU A 371 -28.31 -20.70 16.50
C GLU A 371 -27.84 -20.51 17.97
N GLY A 372 -27.33 -19.34 18.31
CA GLY A 372 -26.95 -19.01 19.68
C GLY A 372 -28.14 -19.07 20.65
N ARG A 373 -29.32 -18.56 20.25
CA ARG A 373 -30.53 -18.65 21.07
C ARG A 373 -30.98 -20.10 21.24
N ALA A 374 -31.02 -20.88 20.14
CA ALA A 374 -31.37 -22.28 20.18
C ALA A 374 -30.43 -23.11 21.08
N ALA A 375 -29.12 -22.83 21.03
CA ALA A 375 -28.13 -23.46 21.91
C ALA A 375 -28.32 -23.09 23.39
N MET A 376 -28.68 -21.84 23.69
CA MET A 376 -29.01 -21.39 25.06
C MET A 376 -30.30 -22.06 25.57
N ASP A 377 -31.33 -22.17 24.73
CA ASP A 377 -32.60 -22.80 25.11
C ASP A 377 -32.42 -24.32 25.32
N ALA A 378 -31.60 -24.97 24.49
CA ALA A 378 -31.24 -26.39 24.68
C ALA A 378 -30.43 -26.62 25.97
N LYS A 379 -29.58 -25.67 26.39
CA LYS A 379 -28.88 -25.73 27.69
C LYS A 379 -29.88 -25.56 28.86
N ARG A 380 -30.81 -24.61 28.76
CA ARG A 380 -31.82 -24.36 29.80
C ARG A 380 -32.80 -25.55 29.95
N GLY A 381 -33.20 -26.22 28.84
CA GLY A 381 -34.07 -27.41 28.87
C GLY A 381 -33.41 -28.67 29.43
N ARG A 382 -32.09 -28.68 29.70
CA ARG A 382 -31.41 -29.82 30.36
C ARG A 382 -31.36 -29.70 31.89
N TRP A 383 -31.91 -28.66 32.43
CA TRP A 383 -31.93 -28.35 33.90
C TRP A 383 -33.35 -28.42 34.52
N HIS A 384 -34.29 -29.05 33.82
CA HIS A 384 -35.65 -29.37 34.32
C HIS A 384 -35.93 -30.88 34.27
#